data_46f2ce9b4472f7e095f6ea53beb502ab
#
_entry.id   46f2ce9b4472f7e095f6ea53beb502ab
#
_cell.length_a   1.000
_cell.length_b   1.000
_cell.length_c   1.000
_cell.angle_alpha   90.00
_cell.angle_beta   90.00
_cell.angle_gamma   90.00
#
_symmetry.space_group_name_H-M   'P 1'
#
loop_
_entity.id
_entity.type
_entity.pdbx_description
1 polymer ?
#
loop_
_entity_poly.entity_id
_entity_poly.type
_entity_poly.pdbx_seq_one_letter_code
_entity_poly.pdbx_strand_id
1 'polypeptide(L)'
;MLKKRFDREYQRQYARTIPDMDIEILSWSLNLYEANEFKKLILDSNLQASVVSDSSSEFRKIYDYSKNTFQSAPVFQRSELKSGQILEGPLLIQETDTTIVVPEGFSVTPLSGGHLMLEQN
;
A
#
# COMPACT_ATOMS: atom_id res chain seq x y z
N MET A 1 26.49 -33.54 -2.60
CA MET A 1 25.47 -32.78 -1.82
C MET A 1 24.18 -32.62 -2.60
N LEU A 2 24.22 -32.28 -3.91
CA LEU A 2 23.06 -32.03 -4.77
C LEU A 2 22.20 -33.28 -4.99
N LYS A 3 22.80 -34.44 -5.30
CA LYS A 3 22.10 -35.73 -5.50
C LYS A 3 21.21 -36.09 -4.32
N LYS A 4 21.70 -35.94 -3.08
CA LYS A 4 20.91 -36.25 -1.87
C LYS A 4 19.67 -35.35 -1.70
N ARG A 5 19.77 -34.07 -2.15
CA ARG A 5 18.62 -33.13 -2.11
C ARG A 5 17.60 -33.48 -3.19
N PHE A 6 18.08 -33.80 -4.39
CA PHE A 6 17.23 -34.30 -5.48
C PHE A 6 16.48 -35.55 -5.09
N ASP A 7 17.17 -36.59 -4.60
CA ASP A 7 16.56 -37.86 -4.22
C ASP A 7 15.49 -37.69 -3.13
N ARG A 8 15.75 -36.79 -2.15
CA ARG A 8 14.77 -36.48 -1.10
C ARG A 8 13.51 -35.83 -1.68
N GLU A 9 13.68 -34.82 -2.57
CA GLU A 9 12.56 -34.12 -3.18
C GLU A 9 11.80 -35.04 -4.14
N TYR A 10 12.50 -35.83 -4.91
CA TYR A 10 11.92 -36.80 -5.82
C TYR A 10 11.10 -37.87 -5.04
N GLN A 11 11.63 -38.36 -3.92
CA GLN A 11 10.91 -39.29 -3.04
C GLN A 11 9.66 -38.64 -2.44
N ARG A 12 9.74 -37.37 -2.08
CA ARG A 12 8.59 -36.62 -1.54
C ARG A 12 7.46 -36.49 -2.56
N GLN A 13 7.81 -36.26 -3.83
CA GLN A 13 6.82 -36.03 -4.90
C GLN A 13 6.27 -37.33 -5.50
N TYR A 14 7.11 -38.35 -5.64
CA TYR A 14 6.78 -39.59 -6.38
C TYR A 14 6.78 -40.84 -5.52
N ALA A 15 7.00 -40.75 -4.22
CA ALA A 15 7.08 -41.86 -3.25
C ALA A 15 8.13 -42.93 -3.61
N ARG A 16 9.07 -42.65 -4.49
CA ARG A 16 10.16 -43.57 -4.91
C ARG A 16 11.40 -42.76 -5.28
N THR A 17 12.55 -43.45 -5.32
CA THR A 17 13.80 -42.95 -5.92
C THR A 17 14.18 -43.84 -7.08
N ILE A 18 15.03 -43.36 -8.00
CA ILE A 18 15.60 -44.15 -9.08
C ILE A 18 17.07 -44.40 -8.71
N PRO A 19 17.42 -45.64 -8.27
CA PRO A 19 18.80 -45.93 -7.93
C PRO A 19 19.69 -45.92 -9.19
N ASP A 20 20.96 -45.58 -8.96
CA ASP A 20 22.04 -45.64 -9.98
C ASP A 20 21.84 -44.77 -11.23
N MET A 21 20.97 -43.75 -11.18
CA MET A 21 20.81 -42.81 -12.27
C MET A 21 21.61 -41.52 -12.01
N ASP A 22 22.31 -41.07 -13.02
CA ASP A 22 22.97 -39.78 -13.01
C ASP A 22 21.93 -38.63 -13.14
N ILE A 23 22.23 -37.52 -12.53
CA ILE A 23 21.38 -36.35 -12.56
C ILE A 23 21.99 -35.33 -13.50
N GLU A 24 21.25 -34.95 -14.53
CA GLU A 24 21.60 -33.88 -15.43
C GLU A 24 20.84 -32.61 -15.03
N ILE A 25 21.56 -31.47 -14.95
CA ILE A 25 20.97 -30.16 -14.65
C ILE A 25 20.87 -29.38 -15.94
N LEU A 26 19.64 -29.14 -16.38
CA LEU A 26 19.37 -28.45 -17.64
C LEU A 26 19.38 -26.93 -17.50
N SER A 27 19.06 -26.40 -16.31
CA SER A 27 19.04 -24.96 -16.08
C SER A 27 19.31 -24.61 -14.62
N TRP A 28 19.89 -23.44 -14.42
CA TRP A 28 20.08 -22.83 -13.10
C TRP A 28 19.41 -21.47 -13.04
N SER A 29 18.73 -21.21 -11.96
CA SER A 29 18.15 -19.90 -11.66
C SER A 29 18.58 -19.46 -10.27
N LEU A 30 19.16 -18.27 -10.17
CA LEU A 30 19.53 -17.65 -8.90
C LEU A 30 18.72 -16.36 -8.74
N ASN A 31 17.84 -16.34 -7.75
CA ASN A 31 17.10 -15.15 -7.37
C ASN A 31 17.75 -14.56 -6.11
N LEU A 32 18.25 -13.33 -6.23
CA LEU A 32 18.76 -12.57 -5.10
C LEU A 32 17.70 -11.57 -4.67
N TYR A 33 17.35 -11.62 -3.41
CA TYR A 33 16.46 -10.64 -2.77
C TYR A 33 17.22 -9.96 -1.64
N GLU A 34 17.17 -8.64 -1.62
CA GLU A 34 17.55 -7.91 -0.44
C GLU A 34 16.42 -8.12 0.60
N ALA A 35 16.78 -8.56 1.79
CA ALA A 35 15.83 -8.64 2.88
C ALA A 35 15.44 -7.21 3.27
N ASN A 36 14.39 -6.68 2.65
CA ASN A 36 13.75 -5.49 3.17
C ASN A 36 13.19 -5.87 4.55
N GLU A 37 13.86 -5.44 5.59
CA GLU A 37 13.17 -5.28 6.86
C GLU A 37 12.07 -4.24 6.61
N PHE A 38 10.84 -4.72 6.37
CA PHE A 38 9.68 -3.85 6.51
C PHE A 38 9.77 -3.27 7.92
N LYS A 39 10.33 -2.08 8.04
CA LYS A 39 10.12 -1.29 9.24
C LYS A 39 8.62 -1.29 9.43
N LYS A 40 8.16 -2.05 10.43
CA LYS A 40 6.78 -2.05 10.86
C LYS A 40 6.37 -0.58 10.85
N LEU A 41 5.44 -0.22 9.96
CA LEU A 41 4.88 1.13 9.95
C LEU A 41 4.42 1.34 11.39
N ILE A 42 5.22 2.09 12.15
CA ILE A 42 4.87 2.47 13.50
C ILE A 42 3.76 3.49 13.24
N LEU A 43 2.53 3.01 13.33
CA LEU A 43 1.39 3.87 13.58
C LEU A 43 1.73 4.49 14.94
N ASP A 44 2.28 5.69 14.92
CA ASP A 44 2.49 6.45 16.15
C ASP A 44 1.11 6.66 16.76
N SER A 45 0.78 5.80 17.71
CA SER A 45 -0.48 5.83 18.47
C SER A 45 -0.64 7.10 19.33
N ASN A 46 0.32 8.01 19.24
CA ASN A 46 0.33 9.30 19.91
C ASN A 46 0.07 10.49 18.97
N LEU A 47 -0.52 10.26 17.79
CA LEU A 47 -0.98 11.35 16.95
C LEU A 47 -2.10 12.08 17.69
N GLN A 48 -1.80 13.27 18.23
CA GLN A 48 -2.84 14.19 18.65
C GLN A 48 -3.55 14.66 17.40
N ALA A 49 -4.67 14.00 17.11
CA ALA A 49 -5.52 14.31 15.98
C ALA A 49 -6.07 15.74 16.15
N SER A 50 -5.58 16.66 15.33
CA SER A 50 -6.21 17.97 15.20
C SER A 50 -7.08 17.93 13.94
N VAL A 51 -8.37 18.02 14.13
CA VAL A 51 -9.30 18.27 13.02
C VAL A 51 -9.00 19.69 12.52
N VAL A 52 -8.42 19.79 11.35
CA VAL A 52 -8.17 21.08 10.72
C VAL A 52 -9.35 21.38 9.82
N SER A 53 -10.16 22.34 10.25
CA SER A 53 -11.12 22.98 9.40
C SER A 53 -10.40 23.89 8.45
N ASP A 54 -10.38 23.49 7.20
CA ASP A 54 -10.38 24.25 5.97
C ASP A 54 -9.50 25.50 5.83
N SER A 55 -8.46 25.34 4.99
CA SER A 55 -7.82 26.48 4.34
C SER A 55 -7.46 26.18 2.87
N SER A 56 -8.24 25.34 2.19
CA SER A 56 -8.06 25.20 0.73
C SER A 56 -8.67 26.41 0.03
N SER A 57 -7.88 27.04 -0.85
CA SER A 57 -8.34 28.15 -1.70
C SER A 57 -8.94 27.66 -3.03
N GLU A 58 -8.82 26.37 -3.34
CA GLU A 58 -9.28 25.78 -4.60
C GLU A 58 -10.38 24.73 -4.34
N PHE A 59 -11.44 24.77 -5.17
CA PHE A 59 -12.52 23.78 -5.15
C PHE A 59 -12.73 23.22 -6.55
N ARG A 60 -12.98 21.91 -6.61
CA ARG A 60 -13.34 21.20 -7.86
C ARG A 60 -14.64 20.43 -7.69
N LYS A 61 -15.37 20.28 -8.80
CA LYS A 61 -16.56 19.43 -8.84
C LYS A 61 -16.14 17.97 -8.99
N ILE A 62 -16.60 17.13 -8.09
CA ILE A 62 -16.47 15.67 -8.18
C ILE A 62 -17.84 15.03 -8.27
N TYR A 63 -17.93 13.89 -8.94
CA TYR A 63 -19.17 13.15 -9.03
C TYR A 63 -19.28 12.18 -7.86
N ASP A 64 -20.38 12.30 -7.10
CA ASP A 64 -20.69 11.41 -6.01
C ASP A 64 -21.67 10.34 -6.51
N TYR A 65 -21.16 9.12 -6.60
CA TYR A 65 -21.94 7.97 -7.08
C TYR A 65 -23.07 7.58 -6.11
N SER A 66 -22.89 7.80 -4.81
CA SER A 66 -23.91 7.46 -3.81
C SER A 66 -25.14 8.37 -3.91
N LYS A 67 -24.92 9.64 -4.22
CA LYS A 67 -25.95 10.67 -4.36
C LYS A 67 -26.36 10.91 -5.81
N ASN A 68 -25.66 10.29 -6.76
CA ASN A 68 -25.86 10.47 -8.22
C ASN A 68 -25.84 11.95 -8.63
N THR A 69 -24.91 12.73 -8.08
CA THR A 69 -24.81 14.18 -8.30
C THR A 69 -23.36 14.67 -8.22
N PHE A 70 -23.15 15.87 -8.76
CA PHE A 70 -21.87 16.58 -8.59
C PHE A 70 -21.88 17.37 -7.29
N GLN A 71 -20.80 17.28 -6.53
CA GLN A 71 -20.56 18.09 -5.34
C GLN A 71 -19.22 18.83 -5.43
N SER A 72 -19.12 19.96 -4.70
CA SER A 72 -17.89 20.73 -4.61
C SER A 72 -17.00 20.12 -3.55
N ALA A 73 -15.73 19.86 -3.89
CA ALA A 73 -14.73 19.31 -2.99
C ALA A 73 -13.50 20.24 -2.93
N PRO A 74 -12.98 20.53 -1.73
CA PRO A 74 -11.74 21.29 -1.57
C PRO A 74 -10.55 20.51 -2.11
N VAL A 75 -9.54 21.20 -2.63
CA VAL A 75 -8.31 20.61 -3.16
C VAL A 75 -7.15 20.95 -2.24
N PHE A 76 -6.47 19.94 -1.74
CA PHE A 76 -5.27 20.06 -0.91
C PHE A 76 -4.05 19.61 -1.69
N GLN A 77 -2.94 20.34 -1.58
CA GLN A 77 -1.67 19.88 -2.10
C GLN A 77 -1.05 18.84 -1.14
N ARG A 78 -0.58 17.72 -1.69
CA ARG A 78 0.03 16.66 -0.89
C ARG A 78 1.18 17.17 0.00
N SER A 79 1.98 18.10 -0.52
CA SER A 79 3.13 18.68 0.16
C SER A 79 2.77 19.57 1.36
N GLU A 80 1.54 20.05 1.44
CA GLU A 80 1.06 20.93 2.49
C GLU A 80 0.43 20.18 3.68
N LEU A 81 0.13 18.90 3.48
CA LEU A 81 -0.47 18.07 4.50
C LEU A 81 0.52 17.71 5.60
N LYS A 82 0.10 17.88 6.84
CA LYS A 82 0.90 17.59 8.03
C LYS A 82 0.56 16.20 8.58
N SER A 83 1.58 15.49 9.05
CA SER A 83 1.38 14.18 9.70
C SER A 83 0.46 14.31 10.92
N GLY A 84 -0.51 13.41 11.03
CA GLY A 84 -1.49 13.38 12.11
C GLY A 84 -2.68 14.33 11.96
N GLN A 85 -2.73 15.10 10.88
CA GLN A 85 -3.88 15.94 10.54
C GLN A 85 -5.01 15.05 10.03
N ILE A 86 -6.22 15.17 10.57
CA ILE A 86 -7.40 14.47 10.05
C ILE A 86 -8.19 15.42 9.15
N LEU A 87 -8.43 15.00 7.92
CA LEU A 87 -9.25 15.71 6.96
C LEU A 87 -10.45 14.85 6.59
N GLU A 88 -11.65 15.43 6.68
CA GLU A 88 -12.90 14.72 6.34
C GLU A 88 -13.28 14.97 4.89
N GLY A 89 -13.70 13.91 4.19
CA GLY A 89 -14.26 13.99 2.84
C GLY A 89 -15.65 14.64 2.80
N PRO A 90 -16.05 15.17 1.64
CA PRO A 90 -15.41 15.00 0.34
C PRO A 90 -14.25 15.98 0.12
N LEU A 91 -13.09 15.49 -0.32
CA LEU A 91 -11.95 16.31 -0.66
C LEU A 91 -11.07 15.65 -1.74
N LEU A 92 -10.17 16.46 -2.32
CA LEU A 92 -9.16 16.02 -3.27
C LEU A 92 -7.77 16.28 -2.70
N ILE A 93 -6.85 15.33 -2.84
CA ILE A 93 -5.43 15.53 -2.56
C ILE A 93 -4.68 15.43 -3.88
N GLN A 94 -4.11 16.54 -4.30
CA GLN A 94 -3.36 16.66 -5.54
C GLN A 94 -1.88 16.36 -5.29
N GLU A 95 -1.33 15.50 -6.12
CA GLU A 95 0.10 15.20 -6.23
C GLU A 95 0.60 15.61 -7.62
N THR A 96 1.90 15.46 -7.89
CA THR A 96 2.49 15.82 -9.18
C THR A 96 1.85 15.10 -10.37
N ASP A 97 1.63 13.80 -10.23
CA ASP A 97 1.21 12.92 -11.32
C ASP A 97 -0.17 12.26 -11.08
N THR A 98 -0.78 12.51 -9.92
CA THR A 98 -2.04 11.86 -9.55
C THR A 98 -2.90 12.74 -8.65
N THR A 99 -4.15 12.33 -8.48
CA THR A 99 -5.08 12.96 -7.54
C THR A 99 -5.83 11.87 -6.78
N ILE A 100 -5.84 12.00 -5.46
CA ILE A 100 -6.57 11.10 -4.57
C ILE A 100 -7.92 11.73 -4.28
N VAL A 101 -8.99 10.99 -4.47
CA VAL A 101 -10.35 11.39 -4.13
C VAL A 101 -10.72 10.75 -2.82
N VAL A 102 -11.00 11.56 -1.82
CA VAL A 102 -11.56 11.11 -0.54
C VAL A 102 -13.06 11.36 -0.59
N PRO A 103 -13.90 10.32 -0.67
CA PRO A 103 -15.34 10.50 -0.76
C PRO A 103 -15.94 10.95 0.57
N GLU A 104 -17.18 11.41 0.53
CA GLU A 104 -17.96 11.70 1.73
C GLU A 104 -18.12 10.43 2.59
N GLY A 105 -18.08 10.56 3.91
CA GLY A 105 -18.09 9.44 4.85
C GLY A 105 -16.74 8.74 5.05
N PHE A 106 -15.66 9.32 4.47
CA PHE A 106 -14.30 8.90 4.72
C PHE A 106 -13.47 10.05 5.29
N SER A 107 -12.49 9.69 6.09
CA SER A 107 -11.45 10.60 6.55
C SER A 107 -10.08 10.16 6.06
N VAL A 108 -9.15 11.08 5.95
CA VAL A 108 -7.77 10.81 5.57
C VAL A 108 -6.80 11.40 6.56
N THR A 109 -5.81 10.60 6.95
CA THR A 109 -4.74 10.99 7.89
C THR A 109 -3.38 10.77 7.23
N PRO A 110 -2.59 11.83 6.98
CA PRO A 110 -1.21 11.68 6.57
C PRO A 110 -0.35 11.12 7.71
N LEU A 111 0.45 10.09 7.42
CA LEU A 111 1.34 9.44 8.36
C LEU A 111 2.79 9.92 8.19
N SER A 112 3.61 9.77 9.22
CA SER A 112 5.02 10.20 9.25
C SER A 112 5.89 9.56 8.17
N GLY A 113 5.51 8.38 7.67
CA GLY A 113 6.19 7.68 6.57
C GLY A 113 5.81 8.14 5.17
N GLY A 114 5.07 9.23 5.02
CA GLY A 114 4.59 9.71 3.72
C GLY A 114 3.41 8.93 3.15
N HIS A 115 2.74 8.11 3.94
CA HIS A 115 1.54 7.38 3.56
C HIS A 115 0.28 8.19 3.91
N LEU A 116 -0.83 7.84 3.26
CA LEU A 116 -2.15 8.31 3.64
C LEU A 116 -2.97 7.13 4.16
N MET A 117 -3.52 7.30 5.34
CA MET A 117 -4.48 6.36 5.88
C MET A 117 -5.89 6.88 5.62
N LEU A 118 -6.70 6.10 4.91
CA LEU A 118 -8.11 6.40 4.68
C LEU A 118 -8.95 5.49 5.56
N GLU A 119 -9.90 6.08 6.27
CA GLU A 119 -10.82 5.36 7.15
C GLU A 119 -12.27 5.75 6.82
N GLN A 120 -13.15 4.79 6.87
CA GLN A 120 -14.57 5.02 6.72
C GLN A 120 -15.16 5.42 8.09
N ASN A 121 -15.89 6.52 8.14
CA ASN A 121 -16.52 7.05 9.35
C ASN A 121 -17.82 6.33 9.68
#